data_08976a8ebaa9ca101854e7ce2fd63c42
#
_entry.id   08976a8ebaa9ca101854e7ce2fd63c42
#
_cell.length_a   1.000
_cell.length_b   1.000
_cell.length_c   1.000
_cell.angle_alpha   90.00
_cell.angle_beta   90.00
_cell.angle_gamma   90.00
#
_symmetry.space_group_name_H-M   'P 1'
#
loop_
_entity.id
_entity.type
_entity.pdbx_description
1 polymer ?
#
loop_
_entity_poly.entity_id
_entity_poly.type
_entity_poly.pdbx_seq_one_letter_code
_entity_poly.pdbx_strand_id
1 'polypeptide(L)'
;LLIALTACGNSGKDEASKVKGTGLPKAGVPTTGAPKIAYIEVDSLMTQYEFCKEYTLELTKRSENYQATINSRMQKLQNDVVAFQQKAQQGGYTPEEGQKAQARLQKQQEELQKLQEELTVKFDKEQQKYNQIMRDSIQSFLRDYNKQKGYSIILSKAGDNILYADPAMDITTDVVNGLNKRYKKK
;
A
#
# COMPACT_ATOMS: atom_id res chain seq x y z
N LEU A 1 -12.69 27.40 53.81
CA LEU A 1 -13.01 26.50 54.92
C LEU A 1 -11.95 25.40 54.98
N LEU A 2 -11.08 25.50 56.00
CA LEU A 2 -10.14 24.48 56.39
C LEU A 2 -10.86 23.32 57.07
N ILE A 3 -10.51 22.07 56.79
CA ILE A 3 -10.56 21.00 57.81
C ILE A 3 -9.39 20.02 57.53
N ALA A 4 -8.70 19.77 58.62
CA ALA A 4 -7.46 19.04 58.78
C ALA A 4 -7.64 17.52 58.90
N LEU A 5 -6.54 16.81 58.57
CA LEU A 5 -5.97 15.61 59.14
C LEU A 5 -6.77 14.75 60.14
N THR A 6 -6.79 13.45 59.89
CA THR A 6 -6.42 12.46 60.91
C THR A 6 -5.82 11.21 60.28
N ALA A 7 -4.58 10.91 60.64
CA ALA A 7 -3.92 9.63 60.44
C ALA A 7 -4.40 8.65 61.53
N CYS A 8 -4.67 7.41 61.17
CA CYS A 8 -4.62 6.29 62.14
C CYS A 8 -4.08 5.06 61.37
N GLY A 9 -2.93 4.62 61.82
CA GLY A 9 -2.34 3.37 61.42
C GLY A 9 -3.11 2.17 62.02
N ASN A 10 -3.10 1.08 61.31
CA ASN A 10 -3.28 -0.24 61.90
C ASN A 10 -2.42 -1.26 61.18
N SER A 11 -1.55 -1.89 61.95
CA SER A 11 -0.73 -3.04 61.57
C SER A 11 -1.62 -4.28 61.35
N GLY A 12 -1.51 -4.86 60.22
CA GLY A 12 -2.10 -6.18 59.93
C GLY A 12 -1.19 -6.94 58.98
N LYS A 13 -0.69 -8.03 59.47
CA LYS A 13 0.30 -8.96 58.88
C LYS A 13 -0.16 -9.60 57.58
N ASP A 14 0.81 -9.80 56.72
CA ASP A 14 1.11 -10.94 55.87
C ASP A 14 -0.05 -11.71 55.16
N GLU A 15 -0.13 -11.50 53.84
CA GLU A 15 -0.15 -12.66 52.93
C GLU A 15 0.50 -12.28 51.60
N ALA A 16 1.70 -12.80 51.37
CA ALA A 16 2.43 -12.68 50.09
C ALA A 16 1.74 -13.61 49.06
N SER A 17 0.82 -13.06 48.27
CA SER A 17 0.36 -13.75 47.08
C SER A 17 1.49 -13.71 46.01
N LYS A 18 2.15 -14.86 45.83
CA LYS A 18 3.13 -15.12 44.80
C LYS A 18 2.41 -15.04 43.44
N VAL A 19 2.38 -13.88 42.83
CA VAL A 19 2.15 -13.74 41.39
C VAL A 19 3.37 -14.33 40.70
N LYS A 20 3.22 -15.52 40.12
CA LYS A 20 4.19 -16.07 39.18
C LYS A 20 4.32 -15.08 38.02
N GLY A 21 5.37 -14.28 38.02
CA GLY A 21 5.76 -13.47 36.90
C GLY A 21 6.01 -14.37 35.70
N THR A 22 5.15 -14.29 34.70
CA THR A 22 5.46 -14.75 33.35
C THR A 22 6.64 -13.93 32.88
N GLY A 23 7.83 -14.56 32.88
CA GLY A 23 9.06 -13.93 32.45
C GLY A 23 8.91 -13.44 31.02
N LEU A 24 8.96 -12.12 30.85
CA LEU A 24 9.27 -11.51 29.57
C LEU A 24 10.58 -12.16 29.06
N PRO A 25 10.67 -12.54 27.79
CA PRO A 25 11.91 -13.05 27.24
C PRO A 25 12.98 -11.99 27.49
N LYS A 26 14.05 -12.37 28.19
CA LYS A 26 15.23 -11.52 28.39
C LYS A 26 15.71 -11.12 27.00
N ALA A 27 15.46 -9.88 26.62
CA ALA A 27 16.16 -9.27 25.50
C ALA A 27 17.65 -9.45 25.78
N GLY A 28 18.37 -10.14 24.90
CA GLY A 28 19.79 -10.31 25.01
C GLY A 28 20.45 -8.93 25.18
N VAL A 29 21.24 -8.78 26.24
CA VAL A 29 21.99 -7.54 26.47
C VAL A 29 22.86 -7.30 25.23
N PRO A 30 22.79 -6.16 24.57
CA PRO A 30 23.65 -5.88 23.44
C PRO A 30 25.09 -5.88 23.89
N THR A 31 25.91 -6.65 23.23
CA THR A 31 27.36 -6.64 23.38
C THR A 31 27.90 -5.22 23.21
N THR A 32 28.79 -4.85 24.09
CA THR A 32 29.57 -3.61 24.23
C THR A 32 29.90 -2.89 22.93
N GLY A 33 29.06 -1.94 22.54
CA GLY A 33 29.25 -1.03 21.40
C GLY A 33 27.97 -0.22 21.17
N ALA A 34 28.07 1.05 20.79
CA ALA A 34 26.93 1.85 20.43
C ALA A 34 26.19 1.17 19.25
N PRO A 35 24.86 1.15 19.25
CA PRO A 35 24.09 0.53 18.16
C PRO A 35 24.42 1.20 16.83
N LYS A 36 24.82 0.41 15.83
CA LYS A 36 25.09 0.92 14.50
C LYS A 36 23.77 1.14 13.78
N ILE A 37 23.44 2.39 13.48
CA ILE A 37 22.18 2.79 12.84
C ILE A 37 22.49 3.28 11.43
N ALA A 38 21.60 2.95 10.48
CA ALA A 38 21.62 3.47 9.13
C ALA A 38 20.21 3.87 8.69
N TYR A 39 20.11 4.62 7.59
CA TYR A 39 18.83 4.90 6.97
C TYR A 39 18.88 4.76 5.44
N ILE A 40 17.70 4.60 4.87
CA ILE A 40 17.47 4.54 3.42
C ILE A 40 16.42 5.60 3.09
N GLU A 41 16.73 6.50 2.14
CA GLU A 41 15.76 7.44 1.59
C GLU A 41 14.81 6.73 0.64
N VAL A 42 13.53 6.66 1.03
CA VAL A 42 12.51 5.91 0.28
C VAL A 42 12.28 6.51 -1.09
N ASP A 43 12.21 7.84 -1.20
CA ASP A 43 11.97 8.52 -2.47
C ASP A 43 13.11 8.27 -3.47
N SER A 44 14.35 8.32 -3.00
CA SER A 44 15.53 7.99 -3.80
C SER A 44 15.53 6.51 -4.21
N LEU A 45 15.15 5.61 -3.31
CA LEU A 45 15.03 4.19 -3.62
C LEU A 45 13.94 3.95 -4.68
N MET A 46 12.75 4.54 -4.53
CA MET A 46 11.64 4.38 -5.46
C MET A 46 11.96 4.90 -6.86
N THR A 47 12.74 5.97 -6.97
CA THR A 47 13.12 6.57 -8.26
C THR A 47 14.31 5.90 -8.93
N GLN A 48 15.16 5.18 -8.18
CA GLN A 48 16.39 4.60 -8.70
C GLN A 48 16.38 3.08 -8.81
N TYR A 49 15.50 2.39 -8.09
CA TYR A 49 15.35 0.93 -8.20
C TYR A 49 14.64 0.55 -9.49
N GLU A 50 15.32 -0.19 -10.38
CA GLU A 50 14.80 -0.55 -11.72
C GLU A 50 13.45 -1.27 -11.68
N PHE A 51 13.25 -2.13 -10.70
CA PHE A 51 11.95 -2.76 -10.47
C PHE A 51 10.82 -1.75 -10.25
N CYS A 52 11.06 -0.70 -9.45
CA CYS A 52 10.07 0.35 -9.21
C CYS A 52 9.77 1.15 -10.47
N LYS A 53 10.80 1.50 -11.24
CA LYS A 53 10.64 2.25 -12.50
C LYS A 53 9.80 1.46 -13.52
N GLU A 54 10.14 0.20 -13.75
CA GLU A 54 9.42 -0.65 -14.71
C GLU A 54 7.97 -0.84 -14.30
N TYR A 55 7.74 -1.06 -13.02
CA TYR A 55 6.40 -1.27 -12.54
C TYR A 55 5.54 0.01 -12.57
N THR A 56 6.10 1.15 -12.21
CA THR A 56 5.39 2.42 -12.34
C THR A 56 4.95 2.64 -13.78
N LEU A 57 5.83 2.36 -14.74
CA LEU A 57 5.48 2.44 -16.16
C LEU A 57 4.37 1.46 -16.54
N GLU A 58 4.42 0.22 -16.02
CA GLU A 58 3.40 -0.79 -16.29
C GLU A 58 2.05 -0.41 -15.69
N LEU A 59 2.01 0.10 -14.45
CA LEU A 59 0.78 0.58 -13.83
C LEU A 59 0.17 1.76 -14.60
N THR A 60 1.00 2.71 -15.05
CA THR A 60 0.52 3.83 -15.86
C THR A 60 -0.15 3.33 -17.13
N LYS A 61 0.50 2.45 -17.89
CA LYS A 61 -0.07 1.85 -19.11
C LYS A 61 -1.37 1.10 -18.83
N ARG A 62 -1.47 0.38 -17.72
CA ARG A 62 -2.70 -0.34 -17.36
C ARG A 62 -3.82 0.63 -17.00
N SER A 63 -3.52 1.67 -16.23
CA SER A 63 -4.47 2.73 -15.91
C SER A 63 -5.02 3.39 -17.17
N GLU A 64 -4.15 3.75 -18.12
CA GLU A 64 -4.53 4.31 -19.41
C GLU A 64 -5.44 3.36 -20.22
N ASN A 65 -5.07 2.07 -20.27
CA ASN A 65 -5.88 1.05 -20.97
C ASN A 65 -7.24 0.84 -20.32
N TYR A 66 -7.32 0.85 -18.98
CA TYR A 66 -8.60 0.73 -18.27
C TYR A 66 -9.47 1.95 -18.54
N GLN A 67 -8.89 3.15 -18.46
CA GLN A 67 -9.61 4.38 -18.77
C GLN A 67 -10.09 4.40 -20.21
N ALA A 68 -9.27 4.02 -21.18
CA ALA A 68 -9.66 3.93 -22.59
C ALA A 68 -10.81 2.92 -22.80
N THR A 69 -10.78 1.79 -22.11
CA THR A 69 -11.83 0.77 -22.17
C THR A 69 -13.16 1.32 -21.65
N ILE A 70 -13.14 1.99 -20.49
CA ILE A 70 -14.33 2.62 -19.89
C ILE A 70 -14.88 3.71 -20.82
N ASN A 71 -14.02 4.60 -21.32
CA ASN A 71 -14.41 5.69 -22.21
C ASN A 71 -15.05 5.16 -23.49
N SER A 72 -14.48 4.12 -24.10
CA SER A 72 -15.05 3.47 -25.30
C SER A 72 -16.45 2.89 -25.04
N ARG A 73 -16.64 2.23 -23.88
CA ARG A 73 -17.96 1.68 -23.51
C ARG A 73 -18.97 2.77 -23.20
N MET A 74 -18.55 3.84 -22.54
CA MET A 74 -19.39 5.01 -22.25
C MET A 74 -19.83 5.70 -23.54
N GLN A 75 -18.90 5.93 -24.47
CA GLN A 75 -19.21 6.54 -25.78
C GLN A 75 -20.20 5.69 -26.58
N LYS A 76 -20.01 4.36 -26.57
CA LYS A 76 -20.93 3.44 -27.21
C LYS A 76 -22.33 3.53 -26.61
N LEU A 77 -22.46 3.49 -25.29
CA LEU A 77 -23.74 3.61 -24.60
C LEU A 77 -24.42 4.93 -24.93
N GLN A 78 -23.68 6.05 -24.94
CA GLN A 78 -24.20 7.35 -25.30
C GLN A 78 -24.74 7.38 -26.75
N ASN A 79 -23.99 6.83 -27.69
CA ASN A 79 -24.43 6.72 -29.08
C ASN A 79 -25.68 5.86 -29.23
N ASP A 80 -25.75 4.73 -28.51
CA ASP A 80 -26.91 3.83 -28.53
C ASP A 80 -28.17 4.51 -27.93
N VAL A 81 -27.99 5.34 -26.86
CA VAL A 81 -29.09 6.13 -26.28
C VAL A 81 -29.59 7.18 -27.27
N VAL A 82 -28.71 7.92 -27.92
CA VAL A 82 -29.10 8.93 -28.94
C VAL A 82 -29.85 8.27 -30.11
N ALA A 83 -29.32 7.15 -30.60
CA ALA A 83 -29.97 6.40 -31.68
C ALA A 83 -31.36 5.88 -31.28
N PHE A 84 -31.49 5.39 -30.03
CA PHE A 84 -32.81 4.98 -29.51
C PHE A 84 -33.80 6.14 -29.44
N GLN A 85 -33.39 7.30 -28.93
CA GLN A 85 -34.23 8.48 -28.81
C GLN A 85 -34.69 8.98 -30.17
N GLN A 86 -33.80 9.07 -31.17
CA GLN A 86 -34.11 9.49 -32.53
C GLN A 86 -35.13 8.56 -33.20
N LYS A 87 -34.90 7.23 -33.08
CA LYS A 87 -35.80 6.24 -33.64
C LYS A 87 -37.17 6.25 -32.96
N ALA A 88 -37.21 6.43 -31.63
CA ALA A 88 -38.45 6.54 -30.88
C ALA A 88 -39.28 7.78 -31.28
N GLN A 89 -38.64 8.93 -31.47
CA GLN A 89 -39.29 10.17 -31.91
C GLN A 89 -39.90 10.05 -33.31
N GLN A 90 -39.32 9.22 -34.18
CA GLN A 90 -39.80 8.96 -35.54
C GLN A 90 -40.90 7.87 -35.60
N GLY A 91 -41.33 7.35 -34.44
CA GLY A 91 -42.30 6.25 -34.40
C GLY A 91 -41.72 4.93 -34.92
N GLY A 92 -40.39 4.79 -34.99
CA GLY A 92 -39.70 3.67 -35.61
C GLY A 92 -39.61 2.39 -34.76
N TYR A 93 -40.34 2.31 -33.65
CA TYR A 93 -40.46 1.12 -32.80
C TYR A 93 -41.89 0.65 -32.65
N THR A 94 -42.12 -0.64 -32.74
CA THR A 94 -43.31 -1.24 -32.14
C THR A 94 -43.20 -1.22 -30.61
N PRO A 95 -44.28 -1.35 -29.82
CA PRO A 95 -44.22 -1.39 -28.37
C PRO A 95 -43.23 -2.44 -27.81
N GLU A 96 -43.22 -3.62 -28.43
CA GLU A 96 -42.33 -4.71 -28.04
C GLU A 96 -40.86 -4.40 -28.35
N GLU A 97 -40.56 -3.87 -29.52
CA GLU A 97 -39.19 -3.47 -29.91
C GLU A 97 -38.66 -2.33 -29.03
N GLY A 98 -39.51 -1.36 -28.68
CA GLY A 98 -39.17 -0.28 -27.77
C GLY A 98 -38.78 -0.79 -26.39
N GLN A 99 -39.55 -1.71 -25.82
CA GLN A 99 -39.21 -2.35 -24.53
C GLN A 99 -37.90 -3.13 -24.58
N LYS A 100 -37.69 -3.93 -25.66
CA LYS A 100 -36.42 -4.65 -25.84
C LYS A 100 -35.21 -3.70 -25.96
N ALA A 101 -35.37 -2.61 -26.71
CA ALA A 101 -34.30 -1.62 -26.88
C ALA A 101 -33.98 -0.91 -25.54
N GLN A 102 -34.98 -0.54 -24.77
CA GLN A 102 -34.81 0.06 -23.44
C GLN A 102 -34.12 -0.91 -22.48
N ALA A 103 -34.57 -2.17 -22.42
CA ALA A 103 -33.94 -3.19 -21.58
C ALA A 103 -32.47 -3.43 -21.96
N ARG A 104 -32.14 -3.36 -23.27
CA ARG A 104 -30.74 -3.45 -23.73
C ARG A 104 -29.88 -2.28 -23.25
N LEU A 105 -30.38 -1.06 -23.30
CA LEU A 105 -29.66 0.13 -22.80
C LEU A 105 -29.44 0.05 -21.29
N GLN A 106 -30.46 -0.36 -20.53
CA GLN A 106 -30.31 -0.58 -19.10
C GLN A 106 -29.26 -1.63 -18.80
N LYS A 107 -29.27 -2.76 -19.50
CA LYS A 107 -28.24 -3.80 -19.34
C LYS A 107 -26.81 -3.27 -19.64
N GLN A 108 -26.67 -2.48 -20.72
CA GLN A 108 -25.37 -1.87 -21.05
C GLN A 108 -24.88 -0.92 -19.95
N GLN A 109 -25.77 -0.17 -19.32
CA GLN A 109 -25.44 0.70 -18.19
C GLN A 109 -24.97 -0.09 -16.98
N GLU A 110 -25.69 -1.17 -16.63
CA GLU A 110 -25.31 -2.08 -15.54
C GLU A 110 -23.95 -2.76 -15.81
N GLU A 111 -23.75 -3.22 -17.06
CA GLU A 111 -22.47 -3.82 -17.48
C GLU A 111 -21.30 -2.82 -17.42
N LEU A 112 -21.53 -1.55 -17.76
CA LEU A 112 -20.52 -0.50 -17.64
C LEU A 112 -20.14 -0.24 -16.19
N GLN A 113 -21.13 -0.13 -15.30
CA GLN A 113 -20.90 0.05 -13.88
C GLN A 113 -20.10 -1.13 -13.30
N LYS A 114 -20.52 -2.35 -13.61
CA LYS A 114 -19.84 -3.56 -13.18
C LYS A 114 -18.38 -3.61 -13.67
N LEU A 115 -18.16 -3.24 -14.95
CA LEU A 115 -16.82 -3.17 -15.52
C LEU A 115 -15.93 -2.16 -14.78
N GLN A 116 -16.46 -0.99 -14.42
CA GLN A 116 -15.72 0.02 -13.65
C GLN A 116 -15.29 -0.54 -12.28
N GLU A 117 -16.20 -1.19 -11.56
CA GLU A 117 -15.91 -1.82 -10.28
C GLU A 117 -14.86 -2.94 -10.41
N GLU A 118 -15.01 -3.82 -11.39
CA GLU A 118 -14.07 -4.91 -11.65
C GLU A 118 -12.65 -4.40 -11.97
N LEU A 119 -12.54 -3.36 -12.80
CA LEU A 119 -11.25 -2.78 -13.17
C LEU A 119 -10.59 -2.07 -12.00
N THR A 120 -11.37 -1.38 -11.15
CA THR A 120 -10.86 -0.75 -9.92
C THR A 120 -10.30 -1.80 -8.97
N VAL A 121 -11.10 -2.84 -8.67
CA VAL A 121 -10.65 -3.93 -7.78
C VAL A 121 -9.43 -4.65 -8.33
N LYS A 122 -9.38 -4.84 -9.64
CA LYS A 122 -8.23 -5.48 -10.29
C LYS A 122 -6.97 -4.62 -10.17
N PHE A 123 -7.08 -3.32 -10.40
CA PHE A 123 -5.97 -2.39 -10.27
C PHE A 123 -5.42 -2.34 -8.85
N ASP A 124 -6.30 -2.26 -7.84
CA ASP A 124 -5.93 -2.25 -6.42
C ASP A 124 -5.20 -3.54 -6.02
N LYS A 125 -5.69 -4.69 -6.46
CA LYS A 125 -5.03 -5.98 -6.21
C LYS A 125 -3.64 -6.06 -6.84
N GLU A 126 -3.49 -5.56 -8.05
CA GLU A 126 -2.20 -5.51 -8.73
C GLU A 126 -1.22 -4.59 -7.99
N GLN A 127 -1.68 -3.42 -7.54
CA GLN A 127 -0.87 -2.50 -6.73
C GLN A 127 -0.46 -3.10 -5.38
N GLN A 128 -1.37 -3.77 -4.69
CA GLN A 128 -1.07 -4.46 -3.43
C GLN A 128 -0.04 -5.58 -3.62
N LYS A 129 -0.21 -6.41 -4.64
CA LYS A 129 0.73 -7.47 -4.98
C LYS A 129 2.13 -6.92 -5.26
N TYR A 130 2.21 -5.82 -5.98
CA TYR A 130 3.47 -5.16 -6.25
C TYR A 130 4.15 -4.63 -4.99
N ASN A 131 3.41 -3.91 -4.16
CA ASN A 131 3.93 -3.39 -2.90
C ASN A 131 4.46 -4.53 -2.00
N GLN A 132 3.85 -5.70 -2.08
CA GLN A 132 4.32 -6.87 -1.35
C GLN A 132 5.63 -7.40 -1.94
N ILE A 133 5.71 -7.59 -3.26
CA ILE A 133 6.93 -8.06 -3.95
C ILE A 133 8.09 -7.10 -3.69
N MET A 134 7.85 -5.80 -3.75
CA MET A 134 8.86 -4.78 -3.48
C MET A 134 9.38 -4.89 -2.04
N ARG A 135 8.48 -4.95 -1.06
CA ARG A 135 8.85 -5.13 0.37
C ARG A 135 9.68 -6.38 0.58
N ASP A 136 9.22 -7.50 0.04
CA ASP A 136 9.91 -8.79 0.20
C ASP A 136 11.30 -8.75 -0.41
N SER A 137 11.44 -8.13 -1.58
CA SER A 137 12.72 -7.94 -2.27
C SER A 137 13.69 -7.10 -1.43
N ILE A 138 13.23 -5.94 -0.93
CA ILE A 138 14.03 -5.05 -0.10
C ILE A 138 14.43 -5.75 1.20
N GLN A 139 13.49 -6.37 1.91
CA GLN A 139 13.76 -7.05 3.18
C GLN A 139 14.72 -8.24 2.99
N SER A 140 14.54 -9.01 1.91
CA SER A 140 15.44 -10.11 1.59
C SER A 140 16.86 -9.62 1.32
N PHE A 141 16.99 -8.55 0.54
CA PHE A 141 18.28 -7.93 0.28
C PHE A 141 18.93 -7.41 1.56
N LEU A 142 18.19 -6.68 2.39
CA LEU A 142 18.71 -6.08 3.63
C LEU A 142 19.16 -7.14 4.63
N ARG A 143 18.46 -8.28 4.74
CA ARG A 143 18.91 -9.39 5.58
C ARG A 143 20.30 -9.90 5.17
N ASP A 144 20.55 -10.05 3.88
CA ASP A 144 21.84 -10.52 3.41
C ASP A 144 22.92 -9.45 3.49
N TYR A 145 22.61 -8.23 3.13
CA TYR A 145 23.49 -7.06 3.22
C TYR A 145 23.95 -6.84 4.66
N ASN A 146 23.03 -6.96 5.61
CA ASN A 146 23.33 -6.72 7.02
C ASN A 146 24.17 -7.79 7.68
N LYS A 147 24.25 -9.02 7.14
CA LYS A 147 25.18 -10.05 7.62
C LYS A 147 26.64 -9.59 7.59
N GLN A 148 26.98 -8.73 6.63
CA GLN A 148 28.33 -8.19 6.48
C GLN A 148 28.51 -6.81 7.13
N LYS A 149 27.46 -6.02 7.20
CA LYS A 149 27.52 -4.62 7.67
C LYS A 149 27.26 -4.45 9.15
N GLY A 150 26.49 -5.33 9.76
CA GLY A 150 26.28 -5.37 11.22
C GLY A 150 25.49 -4.19 11.78
N TYR A 151 24.52 -3.63 11.03
CA TYR A 151 23.62 -2.61 11.56
C TYR A 151 22.67 -3.21 12.58
N SER A 152 22.47 -2.51 13.70
CA SER A 152 21.47 -2.86 14.69
C SER A 152 20.06 -2.46 14.23
N ILE A 153 19.95 -1.34 13.49
CA ILE A 153 18.71 -0.78 12.97
C ILE A 153 18.99 -0.16 11.61
N ILE A 154 18.10 -0.43 10.65
CA ILE A 154 18.03 0.29 9.37
C ILE A 154 16.66 0.92 9.29
N LEU A 155 16.61 2.25 9.21
CA LEU A 155 15.39 3.05 9.18
C LEU A 155 15.01 3.40 7.75
N SER A 156 13.73 3.55 7.49
CA SER A 156 13.22 4.19 6.26
C SER A 156 13.05 5.68 6.51
N LYS A 157 13.66 6.54 5.69
CA LYS A 157 13.43 7.98 5.68
C LYS A 157 12.46 8.32 4.57
N ALA A 158 11.26 8.78 4.94
CA ALA A 158 10.20 9.18 4.01
C ALA A 158 9.48 10.42 4.56
N GLY A 159 9.36 11.44 3.76
CA GLY A 159 8.82 12.73 4.23
C GLY A 159 9.55 13.21 5.50
N ASP A 160 8.78 13.63 6.50
CA ASP A 160 9.30 14.25 7.72
C ASP A 160 9.43 13.26 8.90
N ASN A 161 9.40 11.95 8.66
CA ASN A 161 9.49 10.95 9.74
C ASN A 161 10.86 10.93 10.44
N ILE A 162 11.91 11.41 9.78
CA ILE A 162 13.25 11.65 10.31
C ILE A 162 13.65 13.08 9.96
N LEU A 163 13.62 13.97 10.96
CA LEU A 163 13.90 15.39 10.75
C LEU A 163 15.39 15.66 10.48
N TYR A 164 16.26 14.87 11.07
CA TYR A 164 17.71 14.97 10.89
C TYR A 164 18.35 13.58 11.02
N ALA A 165 19.27 13.27 10.14
CA ALA A 165 20.19 12.16 10.25
C ALA A 165 21.54 12.56 9.63
N ASP A 166 22.63 12.08 10.21
CA ASP A 166 23.96 12.29 9.64
C ASP A 166 24.05 11.63 8.25
N PRO A 167 24.49 12.35 7.21
CA PRO A 167 24.68 11.77 5.87
C PRO A 167 25.59 10.53 5.85
N ALA A 168 26.51 10.39 6.81
CA ALA A 168 27.34 9.19 6.94
C ALA A 168 26.55 7.91 7.30
N MET A 169 25.30 8.05 7.75
CA MET A 169 24.39 6.94 8.04
C MET A 169 23.54 6.55 6.81
N ASP A 170 23.63 7.29 5.71
CA ASP A 170 22.90 7.02 4.49
C ASP A 170 23.49 5.82 3.73
N ILE A 171 22.71 4.77 3.58
CA ILE A 171 23.08 3.58 2.80
C ILE A 171 22.23 3.40 1.53
N THR A 172 21.47 4.42 1.14
CA THR A 172 20.53 4.35 0.03
C THR A 172 21.21 3.90 -1.27
N THR A 173 22.32 4.51 -1.63
CA THR A 173 23.06 4.17 -2.86
C THR A 173 23.56 2.72 -2.86
N ASP A 174 24.10 2.25 -1.75
CA ASP A 174 24.58 0.87 -1.61
C ASP A 174 23.43 -0.13 -1.79
N VAL A 175 22.28 0.18 -1.15
CA VAL A 175 21.09 -0.67 -1.20
C VAL A 175 20.49 -0.68 -2.60
N VAL A 176 20.33 0.47 -3.25
CA VAL A 176 19.81 0.58 -4.61
C VAL A 176 20.70 -0.19 -5.60
N ASN A 177 22.00 0.01 -5.53
CA ASN A 177 22.94 -0.71 -6.39
C ASN A 177 22.88 -2.23 -6.19
N GLY A 178 22.75 -2.67 -4.94
CA GLY A 178 22.63 -4.08 -4.62
C GLY A 178 21.31 -4.69 -5.09
N LEU A 179 20.20 -3.98 -4.92
CA LEU A 179 18.88 -4.38 -5.42
C LEU A 179 18.89 -4.47 -6.94
N ASN A 180 19.43 -3.48 -7.65
CA ASN A 180 19.51 -3.47 -9.11
C ASN A 180 20.39 -4.61 -9.66
N LYS A 181 21.46 -4.98 -8.96
CA LYS A 181 22.27 -6.16 -9.32
C LYS A 181 21.50 -7.48 -9.18
N ARG A 182 20.58 -7.58 -8.21
CA ARG A 182 19.72 -8.75 -8.02
C ARG A 182 18.53 -8.77 -8.98
N TYR A 183 18.08 -7.61 -9.38
CA TYR A 183 16.94 -7.47 -10.28
C TYR A 183 17.34 -7.91 -11.68
N LYS A 184 16.73 -9.01 -12.12
CA LYS A 184 16.83 -9.44 -13.53
C LYS A 184 15.60 -8.93 -14.26
N LYS A 185 15.84 -8.05 -15.21
CA LYS A 185 14.81 -7.58 -16.12
C LYS A 185 14.13 -8.78 -16.78
N LYS A 186 12.78 -8.83 -16.73
CA LYS A 186 11.97 -9.85 -17.40
C LYS A 186 11.72 -9.48 -18.85
#